data_70bcd0351bcd74c569357b01361206e5
#
_entry.id   70bcd0351bcd74c569357b01361206e5
#
_cell.length_a   1.000
_cell.length_b   1.000
_cell.length_c   1.000
_cell.angle_alpha   90.00
_cell.angle_beta   90.00
_cell.angle_gamma   90.00
#
_symmetry.space_group_name_H-M   'P 1'
#
loop_
_entity.id
_entity.type
_entity.pdbx_description
1 polymer ?
#
loop_
_entity_poly.entity_id
_entity_poly.type
_entity_poly.pdbx_seq_one_letter_code
_entity_poly.pdbx_strand_id
1 'polypeptide(L)'
;MIAITKLILRRPVSTFLAVLSLLFFGFIAFTTMKMELLPDMNFPYMIVSTVYPGASPEDIDELVSKPIEEEVSLLPDVEEVQSRSMENVSMVIVRYRYGTNMDRAYDKLKKKLDVLKGNLPDDAEDPDYIEFDINAQAGMVLAISDKTKANLYNYVKNNIEPEMEK
;
A
#
# COMPACT_ATOMS: atom_id res chain seq x y z
N MET A 1 6.39 -41.28 -31.04
CA MET A 1 5.88 -40.28 -32.00
C MET A 1 4.93 -40.86 -33.04
N ILE A 2 5.18 -42.06 -33.59
CA ILE A 2 4.39 -42.68 -34.68
C ILE A 2 2.93 -43.02 -34.30
N ALA A 3 2.63 -43.31 -33.03
CA ALA A 3 1.26 -43.67 -32.60
C ALA A 3 0.29 -42.47 -32.61
N ILE A 4 0.74 -41.29 -32.22
CA ILE A 4 -0.07 -40.06 -32.20
C ILE A 4 -0.39 -39.62 -33.63
N THR A 5 0.57 -39.66 -34.52
CA THR A 5 0.40 -39.32 -35.94
C THR A 5 -0.61 -40.24 -36.64
N LYS A 6 -0.56 -41.56 -36.35
CA LYS A 6 -1.54 -42.53 -36.88
C LYS A 6 -2.96 -42.28 -36.33
N LEU A 7 -3.10 -41.87 -35.07
CA LEU A 7 -4.39 -41.56 -34.46
C LEU A 7 -5.02 -40.32 -35.10
N ILE A 8 -4.22 -39.27 -35.32
CA ILE A 8 -4.61 -38.03 -35.97
C ILE A 8 -5.13 -38.29 -37.40
N LEU A 9 -4.40 -39.07 -38.19
CA LEU A 9 -4.77 -39.40 -39.57
C LEU A 9 -6.02 -40.29 -39.66
N ARG A 10 -6.30 -41.09 -38.64
CA ARG A 10 -7.49 -41.98 -38.62
C ARG A 10 -8.80 -41.25 -38.27
N ARG A 11 -8.74 -40.10 -37.59
CA ARG A 11 -9.94 -39.37 -37.18
C ARG A 11 -9.77 -37.85 -37.41
N PRO A 12 -9.79 -37.41 -38.67
CA PRO A 12 -9.51 -36.02 -39.02
C PRO A 12 -10.51 -35.04 -38.41
N VAL A 13 -11.79 -35.40 -38.31
CA VAL A 13 -12.83 -34.53 -37.70
C VAL A 13 -12.60 -34.34 -36.22
N SER A 14 -12.26 -35.39 -35.49
CA SER A 14 -11.98 -35.29 -34.05
C SER A 14 -10.72 -34.43 -33.75
N THR A 15 -9.72 -34.56 -34.64
CA THR A 15 -8.50 -33.75 -34.53
C THR A 15 -8.79 -32.30 -34.83
N PHE A 16 -9.58 -31.99 -35.84
CA PHE A 16 -9.98 -30.60 -36.15
C PHE A 16 -10.76 -29.97 -35.00
N LEU A 17 -11.72 -30.68 -34.38
CA LEU A 17 -12.48 -30.26 -33.23
C LEU A 17 -11.56 -30.02 -32.01
N ALA A 18 -10.59 -30.89 -31.77
CA ALA A 18 -9.65 -30.72 -30.67
C ALA A 18 -8.78 -29.48 -30.84
N VAL A 19 -8.27 -29.23 -32.06
CA VAL A 19 -7.49 -28.00 -32.34
C VAL A 19 -8.35 -26.76 -32.23
N LEU A 20 -9.58 -26.78 -32.74
CA LEU A 20 -10.52 -25.67 -32.65
C LEU A 20 -10.86 -25.33 -31.18
N SER A 21 -11.10 -26.38 -30.37
CA SER A 21 -11.33 -26.22 -28.92
C SER A 21 -10.13 -25.59 -28.24
N LEU A 22 -8.92 -26.01 -28.55
CA LEU A 22 -7.70 -25.49 -27.95
C LEU A 22 -7.48 -24.02 -28.32
N LEU A 23 -7.74 -23.64 -29.56
CA LEU A 23 -7.70 -22.24 -30.00
C LEU A 23 -8.77 -21.39 -29.32
N PHE A 24 -9.99 -21.92 -29.17
CA PHE A 24 -11.08 -21.22 -28.50
C PHE A 24 -10.79 -20.96 -27.01
N PHE A 25 -10.34 -21.99 -26.29
CA PHE A 25 -9.96 -21.80 -24.87
C PHE A 25 -8.69 -20.96 -24.73
N GLY A 26 -7.73 -21.08 -25.64
CA GLY A 26 -6.56 -20.22 -25.68
C GLY A 26 -6.90 -18.74 -25.88
N PHE A 27 -7.87 -18.44 -26.75
CA PHE A 27 -8.35 -17.08 -26.98
C PHE A 27 -9.08 -16.52 -25.74
N ILE A 28 -9.94 -17.33 -25.10
CA ILE A 28 -10.60 -16.91 -23.85
C ILE A 28 -9.56 -16.65 -22.76
N ALA A 29 -8.60 -17.56 -22.56
CA ALA A 29 -7.54 -17.39 -21.58
C ALA A 29 -6.75 -16.11 -21.83
N PHE A 30 -6.40 -15.82 -23.08
CA PHE A 30 -5.68 -14.61 -23.45
C PHE A 30 -6.46 -13.32 -23.14
N THR A 31 -7.77 -13.31 -23.40
CA THR A 31 -8.62 -12.12 -23.14
C THR A 31 -8.94 -11.92 -21.65
N THR A 32 -8.85 -12.99 -20.85
CA THR A 32 -9.10 -12.93 -19.39
C THR A 32 -7.83 -12.73 -18.57
N MET A 33 -6.65 -12.79 -19.19
CA MET A 33 -5.40 -12.49 -18.47
C MET A 33 -5.37 -11.03 -18.06
N LYS A 34 -5.34 -10.79 -16.75
CA LYS A 34 -5.06 -9.47 -16.20
C LYS A 34 -3.58 -9.14 -16.40
N MET A 35 -3.31 -8.04 -17.07
CA MET A 35 -1.95 -7.50 -17.14
C MET A 35 -1.74 -6.59 -15.95
N GLU A 36 -1.12 -7.09 -14.90
CA GLU A 36 -0.66 -6.30 -13.77
C GLU A 36 0.79 -5.89 -14.06
N LEU A 37 1.05 -4.60 -14.03
CA LEU A 37 2.39 -4.03 -14.24
C LEU A 37 3.37 -4.39 -13.13
N LEU A 38 2.85 -4.59 -11.92
CA LEU A 38 3.61 -5.01 -10.75
C LEU A 38 2.85 -6.15 -10.07
N PRO A 39 3.52 -7.23 -9.65
CA PRO A 39 2.89 -8.21 -8.80
C PRO A 39 2.50 -7.57 -7.47
N ASP A 40 1.43 -8.04 -6.84
CA ASP A 40 1.04 -7.61 -5.50
C ASP A 40 2.20 -7.87 -4.52
N MET A 41 2.98 -6.83 -4.28
CA MET A 41 4.09 -6.86 -3.32
C MET A 41 3.63 -6.16 -2.05
N ASN A 42 3.27 -6.94 -1.06
CA ASN A 42 3.04 -6.41 0.28
C ASN A 42 4.40 -6.06 0.89
N PHE A 43 4.72 -4.78 0.86
CA PHE A 43 5.91 -4.28 1.54
C PHE A 43 5.63 -4.19 3.04
N PRO A 44 6.38 -4.88 3.86
CA PRO A 44 6.15 -4.92 5.30
C PRO A 44 6.72 -3.65 5.98
N TYR A 45 6.29 -2.48 5.52
CA TYR A 45 6.70 -1.20 6.06
C TYR A 45 5.50 -0.42 6.62
N MET A 46 5.71 0.21 7.77
CA MET A 46 4.81 1.20 8.33
C MET A 46 5.58 2.48 8.62
N ILE A 47 4.96 3.62 8.42
CA ILE A 47 5.54 4.93 8.70
C ILE A 47 4.72 5.58 9.80
N VAL A 48 5.40 5.97 10.87
CA VAL A 48 4.82 6.77 11.95
C VAL A 48 5.30 8.21 11.76
N SER A 49 4.38 9.14 11.64
CA SER A 49 4.66 10.57 11.49
C SER A 49 4.12 11.32 12.70
N THR A 50 4.92 12.19 13.27
CA THR A 50 4.53 13.04 14.40
C THR A 50 4.95 14.48 14.11
N VAL A 51 4.00 15.40 14.18
CA VAL A 51 4.26 16.83 13.98
C VAL A 51 4.54 17.47 15.34
N TYR A 52 5.63 18.21 15.45
CA TYR A 52 5.99 19.00 16.64
C TYR A 52 6.33 20.43 16.21
N PRO A 53 5.34 21.33 16.17
CA PRO A 53 5.52 22.68 15.65
C PRO A 53 6.55 23.49 16.44
N GLY A 54 7.47 24.14 15.73
CA GLY A 54 8.50 25.00 16.32
C GLY A 54 9.71 24.30 16.91
N ALA A 55 9.75 22.95 16.85
CA ALA A 55 10.89 22.19 17.36
C ALA A 55 12.01 22.07 16.32
N SER A 56 13.27 22.11 16.80
CA SER A 56 14.44 21.85 15.99
C SER A 56 14.56 20.34 15.66
N PRO A 57 15.31 19.95 14.61
CA PRO A 57 15.54 18.54 14.32
C PRO A 57 16.16 17.75 15.50
N GLU A 58 17.02 18.41 16.29
CA GLU A 58 17.66 17.84 17.47
C GLU A 58 16.64 17.57 18.58
N ASP A 59 15.74 18.53 18.85
CA ASP A 59 14.67 18.37 19.83
C ASP A 59 13.68 17.27 19.42
N ILE A 60 13.34 17.22 18.13
CA ILE A 60 12.47 16.17 17.58
C ILE A 60 13.13 14.79 17.71
N ASP A 61 14.42 14.69 17.46
CA ASP A 61 15.14 13.43 17.59
C ASP A 61 15.10 12.93 19.05
N GLU A 62 15.40 13.81 19.99
CA GLU A 62 15.51 13.43 21.41
C GLU A 62 14.16 13.22 22.08
N LEU A 63 13.17 14.09 21.80
CA LEU A 63 11.91 14.12 22.53
C LEU A 63 10.79 13.31 21.86
N VAL A 64 10.91 13.03 20.55
CA VAL A 64 9.85 12.36 19.79
C VAL A 64 10.36 11.11 19.11
N SER A 65 11.41 11.22 18.28
CA SER A 65 11.85 10.07 17.45
C SER A 65 12.40 8.93 18.29
N LYS A 66 13.35 9.20 19.20
CA LYS A 66 13.95 8.16 20.04
C LYS A 66 12.94 7.44 20.94
N PRO A 67 12.04 8.11 21.68
CA PRO A 67 11.00 7.43 22.45
C PRO A 67 10.12 6.51 21.59
N ILE A 68 9.77 6.94 20.38
CA ILE A 68 8.98 6.12 19.43
C ILE A 68 9.81 4.92 18.95
N GLU A 69 11.07 5.13 18.55
CA GLU A 69 11.96 4.05 18.10
C GLU A 69 12.15 2.96 19.16
N GLU A 70 12.44 3.38 20.41
CA GLU A 70 12.67 2.46 21.52
C GLU A 70 11.46 1.57 21.75
N GLU A 71 10.28 2.15 21.80
CA GLU A 71 9.05 1.41 22.07
C GLU A 71 8.58 0.54 20.89
N VAL A 72 8.77 1.03 19.66
CA VAL A 72 8.40 0.30 18.46
C VAL A 72 9.37 -0.84 18.18
N SER A 73 10.65 -0.69 18.49
CA SER A 73 11.67 -1.74 18.33
C SER A 73 11.39 -2.99 19.19
N LEU A 74 10.63 -2.85 20.27
CA LEU A 74 10.21 -3.94 21.15
C LEU A 74 9.04 -4.76 20.60
N LEU A 75 8.41 -4.31 19.53
CA LEU A 75 7.28 -5.03 18.92
C LEU A 75 7.75 -6.33 18.26
N PRO A 76 6.95 -7.39 18.32
CA PRO A 76 7.28 -8.65 17.66
C PRO A 76 7.28 -8.46 16.13
N ASP A 77 8.14 -9.23 15.48
CA ASP A 77 8.29 -9.26 14.02
C ASP A 77 8.87 -7.98 13.38
N VAL A 78 9.25 -6.99 14.19
CA VAL A 78 10.04 -5.84 13.73
C VAL A 78 11.46 -6.33 13.38
N GLU A 79 11.93 -5.97 12.21
CA GLU A 79 13.28 -6.30 11.72
C GLU A 79 14.22 -5.10 11.85
N GLU A 80 13.72 -3.91 11.55
CA GLU A 80 14.50 -2.69 11.58
C GLU A 80 13.58 -1.48 11.83
N VAL A 81 14.07 -0.51 12.59
CA VAL A 81 13.45 0.78 12.79
C VAL A 81 14.44 1.86 12.37
N GLN A 82 14.00 2.81 11.57
CA GLN A 82 14.78 3.97 11.15
C GLN A 82 13.98 5.23 11.41
N SER A 83 14.58 6.26 11.98
CA SER A 83 13.93 7.55 12.10
C SER A 83 14.56 8.61 11.22
N ARG A 84 13.79 9.63 10.95
CA ARG A 84 14.22 10.83 10.27
C ARG A 84 13.58 12.04 10.96
N SER A 85 14.40 12.77 11.69
CA SER A 85 14.01 14.00 12.38
C SER A 85 14.26 15.20 11.45
N MET A 86 13.20 15.94 11.15
CA MET A 86 13.23 17.16 10.35
C MET A 86 12.63 18.30 11.16
N GLU A 87 12.81 19.55 10.71
CA GLU A 87 12.16 20.69 11.35
C GLU A 87 10.65 20.50 11.40
N ASN A 88 10.07 20.57 12.60
CA ASN A 88 8.65 20.35 12.91
C ASN A 88 8.09 18.93 12.70
N VAL A 89 8.85 17.95 12.21
CA VAL A 89 8.31 16.61 11.87
C VAL A 89 9.28 15.50 12.21
N SER A 90 8.79 14.51 12.94
CA SER A 90 9.42 13.19 13.08
C SER A 90 8.80 12.20 12.11
N MET A 91 9.61 11.38 11.49
CA MET A 91 9.17 10.25 10.66
C MET A 91 9.92 8.99 11.09
N VAL A 92 9.21 8.01 11.62
CA VAL A 92 9.77 6.72 12.05
C VAL A 92 9.29 5.64 11.10
N ILE A 93 10.21 5.00 10.40
CA ILE A 93 9.95 3.93 9.42
C ILE A 93 10.20 2.60 10.11
N VAL A 94 9.17 1.78 10.17
CA VAL A 94 9.20 0.44 10.80
C VAL A 94 9.16 -0.62 9.73
N ARG A 95 10.21 -1.43 9.65
CA ARG A 95 10.28 -2.57 8.74
C ARG A 95 10.02 -3.86 9.51
N TYR A 96 9.02 -4.60 9.07
CA TYR A 96 8.67 -5.91 9.60
C TYR A 96 9.28 -7.04 8.77
N ARG A 97 9.37 -8.21 9.34
CA ARG A 97 9.83 -9.40 8.63
C ARG A 97 8.86 -9.80 7.52
N TYR A 98 9.38 -10.32 6.43
CA TYR A 98 8.55 -10.86 5.36
C TYR A 98 7.60 -11.96 5.87
N GLY A 99 6.34 -11.89 5.43
CA GLY A 99 5.30 -12.83 5.84
C GLY A 99 4.61 -12.48 7.16
N THR A 100 4.95 -11.35 7.78
CA THR A 100 4.22 -10.82 8.94
C THR A 100 2.81 -10.45 8.51
N ASN A 101 1.81 -10.79 9.35
CA ASN A 101 0.45 -10.33 9.15
C ASN A 101 0.37 -8.84 9.52
N MET A 102 0.27 -7.99 8.49
CA MET A 102 0.33 -6.54 8.65
C MET A 102 -0.83 -5.97 9.45
N ASP A 103 -2.05 -6.53 9.33
CA ASP A 103 -3.21 -6.09 10.13
C ASP A 103 -2.93 -6.22 11.64
N ARG A 104 -2.35 -7.36 12.04
CA ARG A 104 -1.99 -7.59 13.44
C ARG A 104 -0.82 -6.74 13.91
N ALA A 105 0.15 -6.51 13.03
CA ALA A 105 1.28 -5.63 13.31
C ALA A 105 0.79 -4.19 13.50
N TYR A 106 -0.11 -3.74 12.66
CA TYR A 106 -0.81 -2.47 12.76
C TYR A 106 -1.53 -2.28 14.10
N ASP A 107 -2.35 -3.25 14.50
CA ASP A 107 -3.07 -3.18 15.79
C ASP A 107 -2.11 -3.09 16.99
N LYS A 108 -0.98 -3.80 16.92
CA LYS A 108 0.04 -3.76 17.99
C LYS A 108 0.76 -2.41 18.01
N LEU A 109 1.15 -1.90 16.84
CA LEU A 109 1.79 -0.59 16.70
C LEU A 109 0.88 0.51 17.24
N LYS A 110 -0.39 0.53 16.81
CA LYS A 110 -1.39 1.49 17.26
C LYS A 110 -1.54 1.51 18.79
N LYS A 111 -1.73 0.36 19.41
CA LYS A 111 -1.83 0.24 20.87
C LYS A 111 -0.59 0.76 21.57
N LYS A 112 0.59 0.53 20.99
CA LYS A 112 1.85 0.98 21.55
C LYS A 112 1.99 2.50 21.45
N LEU A 113 1.64 3.08 20.31
CA LEU A 113 1.63 4.53 20.10
C LEU A 113 0.59 5.24 21.00
N ASP A 114 -0.58 4.64 21.19
CA ASP A 114 -1.60 5.20 22.10
C ASP A 114 -1.09 5.30 23.56
N VAL A 115 -0.25 4.37 23.99
CA VAL A 115 0.39 4.45 25.31
C VAL A 115 1.48 5.52 25.34
N LEU A 116 2.21 5.69 24.24
CA LEU A 116 3.29 6.68 24.13
C LEU A 116 2.82 8.14 24.10
N LYS A 117 1.58 8.40 23.65
CA LYS A 117 1.02 9.76 23.61
C LYS A 117 1.20 10.54 24.91
N GLY A 118 1.07 9.87 26.05
CA GLY A 118 1.26 10.48 27.36
C GLY A 118 2.71 10.78 27.76
N ASN A 119 3.68 10.30 26.99
CA ASN A 119 5.11 10.49 27.23
C ASN A 119 5.77 11.46 26.24
N LEU A 120 5.04 11.88 25.21
CA LEU A 120 5.49 12.89 24.26
C LEU A 120 5.24 14.30 24.80
N PRO A 121 5.96 15.32 24.28
CA PRO A 121 5.72 16.72 24.67
C PRO A 121 4.26 17.15 24.40
N ASP A 122 3.70 17.97 25.28
CA ASP A 122 2.31 18.44 25.18
C ASP A 122 2.01 19.22 23.88
N ASP A 123 3.03 19.86 23.30
CA ASP A 123 2.94 20.63 22.06
C ASP A 123 3.11 19.76 20.80
N ALA A 124 3.48 18.47 20.95
CA ALA A 124 3.55 17.53 19.84
C ALA A 124 2.15 16.98 19.51
N GLU A 125 1.85 16.90 18.22
CA GLU A 125 0.62 16.27 17.77
C GLU A 125 0.67 14.74 18.00
N ASP A 126 -0.49 14.12 18.05
CA ASP A 126 -0.59 12.66 18.15
C ASP A 126 0.15 11.98 17.00
N PRO A 127 0.93 10.91 17.25
CA PRO A 127 1.53 10.12 16.20
C PRO A 127 0.47 9.56 15.25
N ASP A 128 0.58 9.91 13.97
CA ASP A 128 -0.20 9.33 12.88
C ASP A 128 0.62 8.24 12.19
N TYR A 129 -0.05 7.23 11.66
CA TYR A 129 0.61 6.10 11.04
C TYR A 129 0.00 5.81 9.66
N ILE A 130 0.88 5.60 8.70
CA ILE A 130 0.54 5.35 7.32
C ILE A 130 1.11 3.98 6.93
N GLU A 131 0.25 3.09 6.48
CA GLU A 131 0.67 1.86 5.82
C GLU A 131 1.23 2.21 4.43
N PHE A 132 2.43 1.71 4.15
CA PHE A 132 3.04 1.94 2.84
C PHE A 132 2.48 0.93 1.83
N ASP A 133 1.38 1.29 1.20
CA ASP A 133 0.78 0.52 0.12
C ASP A 133 1.18 1.09 -1.25
N ILE A 134 2.04 0.36 -1.96
CA ILE A 134 2.43 0.74 -3.34
C ILE A 134 1.25 0.64 -4.31
N ASN A 135 0.28 -0.24 -4.00
CA ASN A 135 -0.90 -0.42 -4.84
C ASN A 135 -1.89 0.74 -4.69
N ALA A 136 -1.78 1.53 -3.60
CA ALA A 136 -2.55 2.75 -3.36
C ALA A 136 -2.05 3.96 -4.16
N GLN A 137 -1.13 3.77 -5.13
CA GLN A 137 -0.74 4.87 -6.00
C GLN A 137 -1.96 5.36 -6.78
N ALA A 138 -2.21 6.66 -6.66
CA ALA A 138 -3.28 7.30 -7.41
C ALA A 138 -3.10 7.03 -8.91
N GLY A 139 -4.02 6.26 -9.50
CA GLY A 139 -4.01 5.95 -10.93
C GLY A 139 -4.18 7.20 -11.80
N MET A 140 -4.75 8.27 -11.20
CA MET A 140 -4.93 9.55 -11.84
C MET A 140 -4.93 10.69 -10.82
N VAL A 141 -4.23 11.77 -11.11
CA VAL A 141 -4.26 13.01 -10.34
C VAL A 141 -4.91 14.10 -11.20
N LEU A 142 -6.05 14.62 -10.75
CA LEU A 142 -6.78 15.68 -11.40
C LEU A 142 -6.66 16.98 -10.60
N ALA A 143 -6.14 18.02 -11.24
CA ALA A 143 -6.15 19.36 -10.69
C ALA A 143 -7.37 20.13 -11.23
N ILE A 144 -8.31 20.46 -10.36
CA ILE A 144 -9.53 21.19 -10.69
C ILE A 144 -9.44 22.60 -10.10
N SER A 145 -9.58 23.62 -10.96
CA SER A 145 -9.54 25.02 -10.57
C SER A 145 -10.74 25.75 -11.16
N ASP A 146 -11.46 26.50 -10.32
CA ASP A 146 -12.54 27.37 -10.77
C ASP A 146 -12.48 28.71 -10.02
N LYS A 147 -12.51 29.82 -10.76
CA LYS A 147 -12.47 31.18 -10.18
C LYS A 147 -13.80 31.64 -9.60
N THR A 148 -14.90 30.95 -9.87
CA THR A 148 -16.26 31.41 -9.62
C THR A 148 -16.96 30.68 -8.49
N LYS A 149 -16.52 29.48 -8.08
CA LYS A 149 -17.20 28.67 -7.09
C LYS A 149 -16.49 28.74 -5.72
N ALA A 150 -17.15 29.32 -4.75
CA ALA A 150 -16.66 29.47 -3.38
C ALA A 150 -16.48 28.13 -2.62
N ASN A 151 -17.03 27.01 -3.15
CA ASN A 151 -17.00 25.70 -2.48
C ASN A 151 -16.69 24.56 -3.47
N LEU A 152 -15.57 24.69 -4.16
CA LEU A 152 -15.12 23.74 -5.19
C LEU A 152 -14.92 22.32 -4.61
N TYR A 153 -14.43 22.19 -3.38
CA TYR A 153 -14.24 20.91 -2.71
C TYR A 153 -15.53 20.07 -2.62
N ASN A 154 -16.61 20.67 -2.11
CA ASN A 154 -17.88 19.96 -1.97
C ASN A 154 -18.53 19.64 -3.33
N TYR A 155 -18.29 20.48 -4.33
CA TYR A 155 -18.77 20.20 -5.68
C TYR A 155 -18.06 19.00 -6.30
N VAL A 156 -16.74 18.92 -6.18
CA VAL A 156 -15.92 17.81 -6.66
C VAL A 156 -16.31 16.51 -5.95
N LYS A 157 -16.40 16.53 -4.63
CA LYS A 157 -16.73 15.37 -3.80
C LYS A 157 -18.12 14.81 -4.09
N ASN A 158 -19.12 15.67 -4.34
CA ASN A 158 -20.51 15.22 -4.51
C ASN A 158 -20.88 14.90 -5.96
N ASN A 159 -20.17 15.45 -6.96
CA ASN A 159 -20.58 15.33 -8.36
C ASN A 159 -19.53 14.66 -9.25
N ILE A 160 -18.23 14.72 -8.91
CA ILE A 160 -17.17 14.20 -9.76
C ILE A 160 -16.65 12.86 -9.23
N GLU A 161 -16.37 12.78 -7.92
CA GLU A 161 -15.86 11.57 -7.26
C GLU A 161 -16.74 10.33 -7.53
N PRO A 162 -18.08 10.37 -7.40
CA PRO A 162 -18.93 9.20 -7.64
C PRO A 162 -19.02 8.74 -9.10
N GLU A 163 -18.69 9.63 -10.06
CA GLU A 163 -18.66 9.27 -11.48
C GLU A 163 -17.32 8.63 -11.90
N MET A 164 -16.25 8.88 -11.13
CA MET A 164 -14.93 8.37 -11.41
C MET A 164 -14.62 7.03 -10.74
N GLU A 165 -15.40 6.65 -9.73
CA GLU A 165 -15.31 5.35 -9.05
C GLU A 165 -16.11 4.22 -9.73
N LYS A 166 -16.77 4.50 -10.86
CA LYS A 166 -17.52 3.52 -11.66
C LYS A 166 -16.64 2.92 -12.76
#